data_b6074f9813b83a819f347e17831a530b
#
_entry.id   b6074f9813b83a819f347e17831a530b
#
_cell.length_a   1.000
_cell.length_b   1.000
_cell.length_c   1.000
_cell.angle_alpha   90.00
_cell.angle_beta   90.00
_cell.angle_gamma   90.00
#
_symmetry.space_group_name_H-M   'P 1'
#
loop_
_entity.id
_entity.type
_entity.pdbx_description
1 polymer ?
#
loop_
_entity_poly.entity_id
_entity_poly.type
_entity_poly.pdbx_seq_one_letter_code
_entity_poly.pdbx_strand_id
1 'polypeptide(L)'
;ATSQLYESNRRYAGKNLIVCDNSEPRLLSEFKMKGLNVTPTIKKKGSILTGIAMMQDYHIIVDSNSIDLIKEFNNYSWKMKGSVPRDDWNHGIDALRYACEYLLMRSVPKGMYIVN
;
A
#
# COMPACT_ATOMS: atom_id res chain seq x y z
N ALA A 1 -15.31 -6.47 11.93
CA ALA A 1 -14.77 -6.31 13.26
C ALA A 1 -13.28 -6.63 13.34
N THR A 2 -12.62 -6.17 14.39
CA THR A 2 -11.18 -6.32 14.57
C THR A 2 -10.71 -7.76 14.50
N SER A 3 -11.48 -8.69 15.08
CA SER A 3 -11.09 -10.10 15.10
C SER A 3 -11.08 -10.74 13.70
N GLN A 4 -12.01 -10.35 12.85
CA GLN A 4 -12.04 -10.84 11.46
C GLN A 4 -10.86 -10.28 10.65
N LEU A 5 -10.57 -9.01 10.81
CA LEU A 5 -9.42 -8.39 10.17
C LEU A 5 -8.12 -9.04 10.63
N TYR A 6 -7.98 -9.28 11.93
CA TYR A 6 -6.81 -9.94 12.46
C TYR A 6 -6.63 -11.34 11.85
N GLU A 7 -7.68 -12.15 11.85
CA GLU A 7 -7.59 -13.52 11.32
C GLU A 7 -7.28 -13.56 9.84
N SER A 8 -7.88 -12.67 9.06
CA SER A 8 -7.61 -12.58 7.62
C SER A 8 -6.15 -12.25 7.36
N ASN A 9 -5.63 -11.25 8.06
CA ASN A 9 -4.24 -10.83 7.87
C ASN A 9 -3.26 -11.90 8.37
N ARG A 10 -3.53 -12.52 9.51
CA ARG A 10 -2.70 -13.59 10.05
C ARG A 10 -2.62 -14.76 9.07
N ARG A 11 -3.74 -15.11 8.48
CA ARG A 11 -3.81 -16.23 7.53
C ARG A 11 -2.88 -16.04 6.34
N TYR A 12 -2.86 -14.86 5.77
CA TYR A 12 -2.10 -14.61 4.55
C TYR A 12 -0.68 -14.10 4.80
N ALA A 13 -0.50 -13.27 5.80
CA ALA A 13 0.79 -12.65 6.05
C ALA A 13 1.68 -13.46 7.01
N GLY A 14 1.08 -14.19 7.97
CA GLY A 14 1.86 -14.87 8.98
C GLY A 14 2.73 -13.90 9.77
N LYS A 15 4.05 -14.06 9.68
CA LYS A 15 5.02 -13.18 10.33
C LYS A 15 5.60 -12.12 9.39
N ASN A 16 5.17 -12.12 8.15
CA ASN A 16 5.65 -11.14 7.18
C ASN A 16 5.18 -9.74 7.53
N LEU A 17 5.96 -8.75 7.08
CA LEU A 17 5.62 -7.36 7.34
C LEU A 17 4.35 -6.95 6.61
N ILE A 18 3.47 -6.26 7.32
CA ILE A 18 2.26 -5.67 6.79
C ILE A 18 2.38 -4.15 6.90
N VAL A 19 2.28 -3.47 5.76
CA VAL A 19 2.25 -1.99 5.75
C VAL A 19 0.80 -1.56 5.78
N CYS A 20 0.43 -0.79 6.79
CA CYS A 20 -0.96 -0.43 7.03
C CYS A 20 -1.18 1.06 6.93
N ASP A 21 -2.38 1.44 6.48
CA ASP A 21 -2.84 2.81 6.61
C ASP A 21 -2.85 3.21 8.09
N ASN A 22 -2.45 4.43 8.36
CA ASN A 22 -2.30 4.96 9.71
C ASN A 22 -3.50 5.81 10.16
N SER A 23 -4.63 5.69 9.50
CA SER A 23 -5.84 6.45 9.85
C SER A 23 -6.40 6.04 11.21
N GLU A 24 -6.17 4.80 11.62
CA GLU A 24 -6.66 4.27 12.89
C GLU A 24 -5.52 3.66 13.70
N PRO A 25 -4.77 4.49 14.45
CA PRO A 25 -3.63 4.01 15.22
C PRO A 25 -3.99 2.95 16.26
N ARG A 26 -5.21 3.01 16.80
CA ARG A 26 -5.69 2.01 17.76
C ARG A 26 -5.71 0.61 17.13
N LEU A 27 -6.15 0.50 15.89
CA LEU A 27 -6.21 -0.78 15.19
C LEU A 27 -4.81 -1.38 14.99
N LEU A 28 -3.86 -0.54 14.60
CA LEU A 28 -2.46 -0.97 14.47
C LEU A 28 -1.91 -1.47 15.82
N SER A 29 -2.20 -0.75 16.89
CA SER A 29 -1.75 -1.15 18.22
C SER A 29 -2.33 -2.50 18.62
N GLU A 30 -3.61 -2.74 18.36
CA GLU A 30 -4.23 -4.02 18.64
C GLU A 30 -3.60 -5.15 17.83
N PHE A 31 -3.31 -4.92 16.55
CA PHE A 31 -2.67 -5.93 15.71
C PHE A 31 -1.27 -6.26 16.21
N LYS A 32 -0.50 -5.26 16.63
CA LYS A 32 0.83 -5.48 17.21
C LYS A 32 0.74 -6.32 18.49
N MET A 33 -0.22 -5.99 19.35
CA MET A 33 -0.42 -6.73 20.61
C MET A 33 -0.81 -8.18 20.36
N LYS A 34 -1.49 -8.46 19.27
CA LYS A 34 -1.89 -9.82 18.88
C LYS A 34 -0.80 -10.55 18.11
N GLY A 35 0.34 -9.94 17.87
CA GLY A 35 1.49 -10.60 17.26
C GLY A 35 1.68 -10.41 15.77
N LEU A 36 0.89 -9.55 15.13
CA LEU A 36 1.12 -9.21 13.72
C LEU A 36 2.28 -8.24 13.57
N ASN A 37 3.05 -8.43 12.53
CA ASN A 37 4.18 -7.55 12.20
C ASN A 37 3.69 -6.40 11.31
N VAL A 38 3.11 -5.37 11.93
CA VAL A 38 2.54 -4.23 11.21
C VAL A 38 3.38 -2.98 11.39
N THR A 39 3.42 -2.17 10.35
CA THR A 39 4.04 -0.84 10.37
C THR A 39 3.12 0.14 9.67
N PRO A 40 3.03 1.40 10.15
CA PRO A 40 2.22 2.40 9.49
C PRO A 40 2.87 2.91 8.21
N THR A 41 2.05 3.28 7.24
CA THR A 41 2.53 3.99 6.06
C THR A 41 2.93 5.41 6.43
N ILE A 42 3.85 5.99 5.67
CA ILE A 42 4.20 7.41 5.80
C ILE A 42 3.30 8.20 4.88
N LYS A 43 2.48 9.08 5.47
CA LYS A 43 1.64 9.99 4.71
C LYS A 43 2.24 11.38 4.75
N LYS A 44 2.59 11.88 3.58
CA LYS A 44 3.07 13.25 3.41
C LYS A 44 2.16 13.96 2.41
N LYS A 45 2.13 15.29 2.47
CA LYS A 45 1.40 16.07 1.49
C LYS A 45 1.88 15.72 0.08
N GLY A 46 0.95 15.43 -0.81
CA GLY A 46 1.26 15.04 -2.17
C GLY A 46 1.74 13.59 -2.33
N SER A 47 1.67 12.79 -1.28
CA SER A 47 2.17 11.40 -1.31
C SER A 47 1.47 10.52 -2.34
N ILE A 48 0.19 10.78 -2.62
CA ILE A 48 -0.55 9.99 -3.63
C ILE A 48 0.10 10.17 -5.01
N LEU A 49 0.33 11.41 -5.42
CA LEU A 49 0.93 11.70 -6.72
C LEU A 49 2.37 11.20 -6.79
N THR A 50 3.14 11.45 -5.75
CA THR A 50 4.53 11.01 -5.67
C THR A 50 4.62 9.49 -5.71
N GLY A 51 3.77 8.80 -4.97
CA GLY A 51 3.76 7.33 -4.94
C GLY A 51 3.36 6.72 -6.28
N ILE A 52 2.38 7.31 -6.96
CA ILE A 52 1.97 6.83 -8.28
C ILE A 52 3.09 7.05 -9.29
N ALA A 53 3.73 8.21 -9.28
CA ALA A 53 4.86 8.48 -10.16
C ALA A 53 5.99 7.47 -9.95
N MET A 54 6.29 7.15 -8.70
CA MET A 54 7.28 6.15 -8.33
C MET A 54 6.92 4.77 -8.88
N MET A 55 5.65 4.37 -8.77
CA MET A 55 5.18 3.08 -9.29
C MET A 55 5.29 3.02 -10.81
N GLN A 56 5.11 4.14 -11.51
CA GLN A 56 5.19 4.19 -12.97
C GLN A 56 6.59 3.95 -13.50
N ASP A 57 7.62 4.08 -12.68
CA ASP A 57 9.00 3.78 -13.05
C ASP A 57 9.28 2.28 -13.12
N TYR A 58 8.34 1.46 -12.71
CA TYR A 58 8.52 0.00 -12.62
C TYR A 58 7.53 -0.73 -13.52
N HIS A 59 7.97 -1.89 -14.00
CA HIS A 59 7.09 -2.82 -14.69
C HIS A 59 6.37 -3.67 -13.62
N ILE A 60 5.10 -3.35 -13.37
CA ILE A 60 4.33 -4.02 -12.34
C ILE A 60 3.67 -5.26 -12.92
N ILE A 61 3.97 -6.41 -12.33
CA ILE A 61 3.38 -7.68 -12.73
C ILE A 61 2.35 -8.08 -11.69
N VAL A 62 1.11 -8.28 -12.13
CA VAL A 62 0.00 -8.65 -11.25
C VAL A 62 -0.39 -10.09 -11.53
N ASP A 63 -0.46 -10.89 -10.46
CA ASP A 63 -0.93 -12.28 -10.57
C ASP A 63 -2.35 -12.32 -11.13
N SER A 64 -2.58 -13.27 -12.05
CA SER A 64 -3.89 -13.41 -12.69
C SER A 64 -5.02 -13.75 -11.72
N ASN A 65 -4.69 -14.26 -10.54
CA ASN A 65 -5.67 -14.54 -9.48
C ASN A 65 -6.04 -13.31 -8.65
N SER A 66 -5.32 -12.21 -8.81
CA SER A 66 -5.62 -10.95 -8.11
C SER A 66 -6.69 -10.16 -8.88
N ILE A 67 -7.87 -10.74 -8.95
CA ILE A 67 -8.96 -10.25 -9.81
C ILE A 67 -9.38 -8.82 -9.43
N ASP A 68 -9.51 -8.54 -8.15
CA ASP A 68 -9.95 -7.22 -7.70
C ASP A 68 -8.92 -6.14 -8.02
N LEU A 69 -7.64 -6.46 -7.87
CA LEU A 69 -6.58 -5.51 -8.21
C LEU A 69 -6.53 -5.25 -9.72
N ILE A 70 -6.72 -6.28 -10.53
CA ILE A 70 -6.79 -6.14 -11.99
C ILE A 70 -7.95 -5.22 -12.38
N LYS A 71 -9.11 -5.40 -11.76
CA LYS A 71 -10.26 -4.50 -11.99
C LYS A 71 -9.93 -3.06 -11.63
N GLU A 72 -9.25 -2.85 -10.52
CA GLU A 72 -8.87 -1.50 -10.11
C GLU A 72 -7.92 -0.85 -11.11
N PHE A 73 -6.90 -1.57 -11.58
CA PHE A 73 -5.98 -1.03 -12.59
C PHE A 73 -6.71 -0.68 -13.88
N ASN A 74 -7.70 -1.48 -14.29
CA ASN A 74 -8.46 -1.21 -15.50
C ASN A 74 -9.42 -0.02 -15.35
N ASN A 75 -9.83 0.30 -14.15
CA ASN A 75 -10.83 1.34 -13.88
C ASN A 75 -10.24 2.56 -13.16
N TYR A 76 -9.00 2.49 -12.70
CA TYR A 76 -8.37 3.60 -12.02
C TYR A 76 -8.19 4.75 -12.98
N SER A 77 -8.74 5.90 -12.63
CA SER A 77 -8.68 7.07 -13.49
C SER A 77 -8.46 8.32 -12.67
N TRP A 78 -8.08 9.36 -13.36
CA TRP A 78 -7.84 10.64 -12.77
C TRP A 78 -9.11 11.49 -12.83
N LYS A 79 -9.26 12.39 -11.86
CA LYS A 79 -10.23 13.46 -11.97
C LYS A 79 -9.80 14.38 -13.10
N MET A 80 -10.71 15.27 -13.50
CA MET A 80 -10.51 16.15 -14.64
C MET A 80 -9.10 16.74 -14.66
N LYS A 81 -8.49 16.71 -15.83
CA LYS A 81 -7.15 17.23 -16.11
C LYS A 81 -6.02 16.53 -15.35
N GLY A 82 -6.28 15.36 -14.82
CA GLY A 82 -5.26 14.53 -14.21
C GLY A 82 -4.65 15.08 -12.93
N SER A 83 -5.33 16.02 -12.29
CA SER A 83 -4.75 16.68 -11.11
C SER A 83 -4.88 15.84 -9.85
N VAL A 84 -5.95 15.08 -9.70
CA VAL A 84 -6.20 14.24 -8.51
C VAL A 84 -6.82 12.92 -8.93
N PRO A 85 -6.36 11.78 -8.38
CA PRO A 85 -6.98 10.48 -8.66
C PRO A 85 -8.40 10.42 -8.11
N ARG A 86 -9.23 9.58 -8.72
CA ARG A 86 -10.57 9.33 -8.21
C ARG A 86 -10.51 8.46 -6.96
N ASP A 87 -11.51 8.60 -6.09
CA ASP A 87 -11.59 7.84 -4.84
C ASP A 87 -12.18 6.45 -5.01
N ASP A 88 -12.74 6.14 -6.16
CA ASP A 88 -13.26 4.82 -6.46
C ASP A 88 -12.22 3.96 -7.18
N TRP A 89 -12.33 2.64 -7.06
CA TRP A 89 -11.42 1.70 -7.70
C TRP A 89 -9.95 1.88 -7.28
N ASN A 90 -9.72 2.15 -5.99
CA ASN A 90 -8.36 2.47 -5.53
C ASN A 90 -7.88 1.73 -4.28
N HIS A 91 -8.69 0.83 -3.71
CA HIS A 91 -8.34 0.19 -2.43
C HIS A 91 -7.08 -0.67 -2.54
N GLY A 92 -7.02 -1.55 -3.53
CA GLY A 92 -5.84 -2.38 -3.76
C GLY A 92 -4.66 -1.58 -4.28
N ILE A 93 -4.92 -0.57 -5.10
CA ILE A 93 -3.88 0.32 -5.62
C ILE A 93 -3.27 1.13 -4.48
N ASP A 94 -4.07 1.61 -3.55
CA ASP A 94 -3.55 2.30 -2.36
C ASP A 94 -2.67 1.37 -1.53
N ALA A 95 -3.11 0.15 -1.31
CA ALA A 95 -2.31 -0.85 -0.57
C ALA A 95 -0.98 -1.13 -1.28
N LEU A 96 -1.00 -1.28 -2.58
CA LEU A 96 0.20 -1.48 -3.38
C LEU A 96 1.13 -0.27 -3.29
N ARG A 97 0.57 0.93 -3.38
CA ARG A 97 1.33 2.18 -3.25
C ARG A 97 2.01 2.27 -1.89
N TYR A 98 1.32 1.92 -0.82
CA TYR A 98 1.91 1.91 0.53
C TYR A 98 3.09 0.95 0.62
N ALA A 99 2.96 -0.23 0.06
CA ALA A 99 4.04 -1.21 0.05
C ALA A 99 5.23 -0.72 -0.77
N CYS A 100 4.98 -0.15 -1.94
CA CYS A 100 6.03 0.40 -2.81
C CYS A 100 6.77 1.56 -2.13
N GLU A 101 6.04 2.46 -1.51
CA GLU A 101 6.63 3.58 -0.78
C GLU A 101 7.52 3.08 0.35
N TYR A 102 7.06 2.09 1.10
CA TYR A 102 7.86 1.50 2.17
C TYR A 102 9.16 0.91 1.62
N LEU A 103 9.07 0.08 0.59
CA LEU A 103 10.23 -0.60 0.02
C LEU A 103 11.22 0.37 -0.64
N LEU A 104 10.71 1.37 -1.34
CA LEU A 104 11.56 2.24 -2.17
C LEU A 104 12.06 3.46 -1.42
N MET A 105 11.33 3.94 -0.43
CA MET A 105 11.70 5.15 0.30
C MET A 105 12.40 4.87 1.62
N ARG A 106 12.02 3.79 2.32
CA ARG A 106 12.55 3.49 3.64
C ARG A 106 13.69 2.48 3.63
N SER A 107 13.70 1.58 2.65
CA SER A 107 14.70 0.51 2.59
C SER A 107 16.05 0.98 2.09
N VAL A 108 16.10 2.17 1.48
CA VAL A 108 17.33 2.72 0.93
C VAL A 108 17.98 3.60 1.99
N PRO A 109 19.19 3.27 2.47
CA PRO A 109 19.93 4.15 3.37
C PRO A 109 20.18 5.50 2.73
N LYS A 110 20.27 6.52 3.57
CA LYS A 110 20.55 7.88 3.10
C LYS A 110 21.84 7.90 2.30
N GLY A 111 21.79 8.46 1.10
CA GLY A 111 22.95 8.57 0.22
C GLY A 111 23.15 7.39 -0.71
N MET A 112 22.30 6.36 -0.66
CA MET A 112 22.36 5.24 -1.58
C MET A 112 21.32 5.37 -2.68
N TYR A 113 21.59 4.72 -3.81
CA TYR A 113 20.70 4.70 -4.97
C TYR A 113 20.10 3.31 -5.13
N ILE A 114 18.83 3.28 -5.58
CA ILE A 114 18.21 2.05 -6.02
C ILE A 114 18.57 1.86 -7.48
N VAL A 115 19.20 0.74 -7.78
CA VAL A 115 19.52 0.37 -9.16
C VAL A 115 18.60 -0.75 -9.57
N ASN A 116 17.85 -0.54 -10.65
CA ASN A 116 16.89 -1.51 -11.17
C ASN A 116 17.47 -2.28 -12.33
#